data_9cfee4a2e3fc65a921fd247e9010e3dc
#
_entry.id   9cfee4a2e3fc65a921fd247e9010e3dc
#
_cell.length_a   1.000
_cell.length_b   1.000
_cell.length_c   1.000
_cell.angle_alpha   90.00
_cell.angle_beta   90.00
_cell.angle_gamma   90.00
#
_symmetry.space_group_name_H-M   'P 1'
#
loop_
_entity.id
_entity.type
_entity.pdbx_description
1 polymer ?
#
loop_
_entity_poly.entity_id
_entity_poly.type
_entity_poly.pdbx_seq_one_letter_code
_entity_poly.pdbx_strand_id
1 'polypeptide(L)'
;MMDIAAKNRQIANSYYNLGLEKAKVRDLSGAAQCLKKSLHFSKYQTDARNLLGLIYYENGEVADALVQWVISLNLQPENNLADHYLERIQR
;
A
#
# COMPACT_ATOMS: atom_id res chain seq x y z
N MET A 1 -3.55 -29.60 6.05
CA MET A 1 -4.62 -28.60 6.00
C MET A 1 -4.01 -27.23 5.79
N MET A 2 -4.51 -26.48 4.82
CA MET A 2 -3.91 -25.19 4.48
C MET A 2 -4.37 -24.11 5.48
N ASP A 3 -3.40 -23.36 6.03
CA ASP A 3 -3.67 -22.25 6.93
C ASP A 3 -4.34 -21.11 6.14
N ILE A 4 -5.54 -20.69 6.57
CA ILE A 4 -6.30 -19.63 5.91
C ILE A 4 -5.52 -18.32 5.91
N ALA A 5 -4.83 -17.99 7.00
CA ALA A 5 -4.02 -16.77 7.09
C ALA A 5 -2.87 -16.79 6.07
N ALA A 6 -2.20 -17.94 5.92
CA ALA A 6 -1.12 -18.07 4.93
C ALA A 6 -1.66 -17.93 3.51
N LYS A 7 -2.83 -18.53 3.23
CA LYS A 7 -3.46 -18.39 1.91
C LYS A 7 -3.84 -16.95 1.62
N ASN A 8 -4.39 -16.25 2.61
CA ASN A 8 -4.75 -14.84 2.44
C ASN A 8 -3.52 -13.98 2.17
N ARG A 9 -2.38 -14.27 2.82
CA ARG A 9 -1.14 -13.55 2.54
C ARG A 9 -0.67 -13.78 1.12
N GLN A 10 -0.79 -15.01 0.59
CA GLN A 10 -0.42 -15.32 -0.78
C GLN A 10 -1.29 -14.54 -1.77
N ILE A 11 -2.60 -14.50 -1.54
CA ILE A 11 -3.53 -13.74 -2.38
C ILE A 11 -3.20 -12.25 -2.31
N ALA A 12 -2.98 -11.72 -1.11
CA ALA A 12 -2.61 -10.32 -0.91
C ALA A 12 -1.31 -9.98 -1.65
N ASN A 13 -0.31 -10.85 -1.59
CA ASN A 13 0.96 -10.64 -2.29
C ASN A 13 0.78 -10.63 -3.80
N SER A 14 -0.09 -11.49 -4.33
CA SER A 14 -0.38 -11.51 -5.76
C SER A 14 -1.01 -10.21 -6.23
N TYR A 15 -1.97 -9.67 -5.47
CA TYR A 15 -2.58 -8.38 -5.78
C TYR A 15 -1.59 -7.23 -5.62
N TYR A 16 -0.71 -7.28 -4.60
CA TYR A 16 0.33 -6.28 -4.45
C TYR A 16 1.25 -6.25 -5.68
N ASN A 17 1.71 -7.42 -6.12
CA ASN A 17 2.60 -7.52 -7.27
C ASN A 17 1.92 -7.00 -8.54
N LEU A 18 0.64 -7.34 -8.74
CA LEU A 18 -0.11 -6.83 -9.87
C LEU A 18 -0.26 -5.30 -9.79
N GLY A 19 -0.55 -4.77 -8.61
CA GLY A 19 -0.62 -3.33 -8.38
C GLY A 19 0.69 -2.63 -8.69
N LEU A 20 1.81 -3.23 -8.28
CA LEU A 20 3.14 -2.70 -8.57
C LEU A 20 3.39 -2.64 -10.08
N GLU A 21 3.05 -3.71 -10.81
CA GLU A 21 3.21 -3.73 -12.27
C GLU A 21 2.35 -2.65 -12.95
N LYS A 22 1.12 -2.47 -12.50
CA LYS A 22 0.25 -1.42 -13.03
C LYS A 22 0.80 -0.03 -12.74
N ALA A 23 1.35 0.18 -11.55
CA ALA A 23 1.97 1.46 -11.17
C ALA A 23 3.18 1.77 -12.07
N LYS A 24 3.98 0.76 -12.41
CA LYS A 24 5.15 0.93 -13.28
C LYS A 24 4.78 1.44 -14.66
N VAL A 25 3.63 1.04 -15.19
CA VAL A 25 3.15 1.50 -16.49
C VAL A 25 2.19 2.69 -16.37
N ARG A 26 2.13 3.31 -15.18
CA ARG A 26 1.34 4.50 -14.89
C ARG A 26 -0.18 4.29 -14.97
N ASP A 27 -0.65 3.06 -14.83
CA ASP A 27 -2.07 2.77 -14.63
C ASP A 27 -2.38 2.94 -13.15
N LEU A 28 -2.51 4.19 -12.70
CA LEU A 28 -2.66 4.50 -11.28
C LEU A 28 -4.01 4.02 -10.73
N SER A 29 -5.07 4.14 -11.51
CA SER A 29 -6.40 3.66 -11.10
C SER A 29 -6.41 2.15 -10.91
N GLY A 30 -5.88 1.41 -11.89
CA GLY A 30 -5.76 -0.05 -11.79
C GLY A 30 -4.87 -0.50 -10.65
N ALA A 31 -3.75 0.22 -10.44
CA ALA A 31 -2.85 -0.05 -9.34
C ALA A 31 -3.56 0.12 -8.00
N ALA A 32 -4.29 1.22 -7.82
CA ALA A 32 -5.03 1.47 -6.57
C ALA A 32 -6.05 0.37 -6.30
N GLN A 33 -6.78 -0.07 -7.32
CA GLN A 33 -7.75 -1.16 -7.16
C GLN A 33 -7.10 -2.44 -6.70
N CYS A 34 -5.95 -2.81 -7.29
CA CYS A 34 -5.20 -4.01 -6.90
C CYS A 34 -4.69 -3.90 -5.47
N LEU A 35 -4.16 -2.74 -5.09
CA LEU A 35 -3.64 -2.55 -3.74
C LEU A 35 -4.73 -2.59 -2.69
N LYS A 36 -5.91 -2.04 -2.99
CA LYS A 36 -7.07 -2.14 -2.10
C LYS A 36 -7.48 -3.60 -1.90
N LYS A 37 -7.47 -4.41 -2.96
CA LYS A 37 -7.74 -5.83 -2.86
C LYS A 37 -6.69 -6.55 -2.03
N SER A 38 -5.41 -6.20 -2.23
CA SER A 38 -4.33 -6.73 -1.42
C SER A 38 -4.60 -6.49 0.07
N LEU A 39 -4.96 -5.25 0.43
CA LEU A 39 -5.25 -4.88 1.81
C LEU A 39 -6.53 -5.53 2.35
N HIS A 40 -7.47 -5.86 1.48
CA HIS A 40 -8.66 -6.60 1.88
C HIS A 40 -8.28 -8.00 2.39
N PHE A 41 -7.34 -8.66 1.73
CA PHE A 41 -6.89 -9.99 2.12
C PHE A 41 -5.84 -9.97 3.25
N SER A 42 -5.07 -8.89 3.37
CA SER A 42 -4.09 -8.75 4.45
C SER A 42 -3.95 -7.27 4.82
N LYS A 43 -4.58 -6.87 5.91
CA LYS A 43 -4.60 -5.48 6.40
C LYS A 43 -3.24 -4.99 6.87
N TYR A 44 -2.33 -5.90 7.17
CA TYR A 44 -1.05 -5.59 7.80
C TYR A 44 0.10 -5.48 6.82
N GLN A 45 -0.18 -5.43 5.51
CA GLN A 45 0.85 -5.26 4.49
C GLN A 45 1.25 -3.79 4.39
N THR A 46 2.36 -3.43 5.03
CA THR A 46 2.86 -2.05 5.00
C THR A 46 3.30 -1.62 3.61
N ASP A 47 3.88 -2.54 2.83
CA ASP A 47 4.32 -2.23 1.45
C ASP A 47 3.14 -1.82 0.57
N ALA A 48 2.01 -2.52 0.69
CA ALA A 48 0.81 -2.17 -0.08
C ALA A 48 0.26 -0.81 0.35
N ARG A 49 0.26 -0.52 1.64
CA ARG A 49 -0.19 0.78 2.14
C ARG A 49 0.71 1.91 1.68
N ASN A 50 2.03 1.69 1.72
CA ASN A 50 2.99 2.69 1.28
C ASN A 50 2.82 3.02 -0.19
N LEU A 51 2.68 1.99 -1.03
CA LEU A 51 2.48 2.20 -2.47
C LEU A 51 1.14 2.85 -2.77
N LEU A 52 0.07 2.42 -2.10
CA LEU A 52 -1.25 3.04 -2.26
C LEU A 52 -1.19 4.52 -1.87
N GLY A 53 -0.48 4.85 -0.80
CA GLY A 53 -0.27 6.24 -0.40
C GLY A 53 0.42 7.05 -1.49
N LEU A 54 1.46 6.51 -2.12
CA LEU A 54 2.15 7.19 -3.23
C LEU A 54 1.21 7.43 -4.41
N ILE A 55 0.36 6.45 -4.73
CA ILE A 55 -0.60 6.58 -5.82
C ILE A 55 -1.61 7.67 -5.51
N TYR A 56 -2.15 7.69 -4.30
CA TYR A 56 -3.06 8.75 -3.87
C TYR A 56 -2.38 10.12 -3.96
N TYR A 57 -1.15 10.22 -3.50
CA TYR A 57 -0.40 11.47 -3.52
C TYR A 57 -0.20 11.98 -4.96
N GLU A 58 0.20 11.10 -5.87
CA GLU A 58 0.38 11.46 -7.28
C GLU A 58 -0.92 11.91 -7.93
N ASN A 59 -2.04 11.38 -7.46
CA ASN A 59 -3.37 11.71 -7.98
C ASN A 59 -3.96 12.96 -7.31
N GLY A 60 -3.22 13.61 -6.43
CA GLY A 60 -3.67 14.82 -5.73
C GLY A 60 -4.51 14.53 -4.49
N GLU A 61 -4.69 13.27 -4.13
CA GLU A 61 -5.49 12.86 -2.97
C GLU A 61 -4.59 12.78 -1.73
N VAL A 62 -4.11 13.95 -1.28
CA VAL A 62 -3.07 14.03 -0.25
C VAL A 62 -3.58 13.50 1.10
N ALA A 63 -4.82 13.82 1.48
CA ALA A 63 -5.38 13.33 2.74
C ALA A 63 -5.43 11.81 2.79
N ASP A 64 -5.84 11.17 1.68
CA ASP A 64 -5.89 9.71 1.59
C ASP A 64 -4.49 9.10 1.66
N ALA A 65 -3.51 9.77 1.05
CA ALA A 65 -2.11 9.34 1.12
C ALA A 65 -1.60 9.36 2.57
N LEU A 66 -1.87 10.44 3.29
CA LEU A 66 -1.46 10.59 4.69
C LEU A 66 -2.06 9.48 5.57
N VAL A 67 -3.33 9.15 5.36
CA VAL A 67 -4.00 8.07 6.10
C VAL A 67 -3.26 6.76 5.92
N GLN A 68 -2.91 6.39 4.68
CA GLN A 68 -2.22 5.13 4.42
C GLN A 68 -0.84 5.09 5.08
N TRP A 69 -0.09 6.18 5.00
CA TRP A 69 1.24 6.23 5.58
C TRP A 69 1.23 6.22 7.11
N VAL A 70 0.25 6.89 7.73
CA VAL A 70 0.10 6.86 9.20
C VAL A 70 -0.23 5.44 9.67
N ILE A 71 -1.16 4.77 8.99
CA ILE A 71 -1.50 3.38 9.32
C ILE A 71 -0.26 2.49 9.15
N SER A 72 0.49 2.66 8.06
CA SER A 72 1.71 1.90 7.79
C SER A 72 2.71 2.06 8.94
N LEU A 73 2.95 3.30 9.40
CA LEU A 73 3.89 3.56 10.49
C LEU A 73 3.40 3.00 11.82
N ASN A 74 2.08 2.99 12.06
CA ASN A 74 1.53 2.36 13.27
C ASN A 74 1.75 0.85 13.26
N LEU A 75 1.70 0.22 12.08
CA LEU A 75 1.93 -1.21 11.93
C LEU A 75 3.42 -1.56 11.99
N GLN A 76 4.26 -0.72 11.41
CA GLN A 76 5.71 -0.92 11.33
C GLN A 76 6.42 0.41 11.60
N PRO A 77 6.72 0.72 12.87
CA PRO A 77 7.31 2.03 13.23
C PRO A 77 8.73 2.25 12.74
N GLU A 78 9.49 1.17 12.50
CA GLU A 78 10.90 1.25 12.12
C GLU A 78 11.12 0.68 10.72
N ASN A 79 12.16 1.19 10.05
CA ASN A 79 12.55 0.74 8.71
C ASN A 79 11.38 0.80 7.73
N ASN A 80 10.69 1.94 7.72
CA ASN A 80 9.47 2.12 6.94
C ASN A 80 9.59 3.40 6.10
N LEU A 81 9.47 3.26 4.78
CA LEU A 81 9.57 4.38 3.84
C LEU A 81 8.47 5.43 4.06
N ALA A 82 7.37 5.06 4.69
CA ALA A 82 6.28 6.01 4.99
C ALA A 82 6.77 7.19 5.81
N ASP A 83 7.76 6.99 6.66
CA ASP A 83 8.37 8.06 7.46
C ASP A 83 8.98 9.13 6.55
N HIS A 84 9.70 8.72 5.51
CA HIS A 84 10.28 9.63 4.53
C HIS A 84 9.22 10.38 3.75
N TYR A 85 8.15 9.70 3.34
CA TYR A 85 7.07 10.32 2.58
C TYR A 85 6.37 11.39 3.40
N LEU A 86 6.05 11.09 4.66
CA LEU A 86 5.41 12.05 5.56
C LEU A 86 6.31 13.27 5.82
N GLU A 87 7.60 13.04 6.04
CA GLU A 87 8.56 14.10 6.27
C GLU A 87 8.64 15.06 5.06
N ARG A 88 8.65 14.51 3.85
CA ARG A 88 8.72 15.32 2.63
C ARG A 88 7.49 16.20 2.41
N ILE A 89 6.31 15.71 2.79
CA ILE A 89 5.06 16.45 2.64
C ILE A 89 4.96 17.60 3.63
N GLN A 90 5.52 17.43 4.83
CA GLN A 90 5.45 18.45 5.89
C GLN A 90 6.39 19.62 5.65
N ARG A 91 7.24 19.57 4.65
CA ARG A 91 8.14 20.67 4.31
C ARG A 91 7.43 21.71 3.42
#